data_8b9b61e9a95e1ad633c0cb841dc8c10e
#
_entry.id   8b9b61e9a95e1ad633c0cb841dc8c10e
#
_cell.length_a   1.000
_cell.length_b   1.000
_cell.length_c   1.000
_cell.angle_alpha   90.00
_cell.angle_beta   90.00
_cell.angle_gamma   90.00
#
_symmetry.space_group_name_H-M   'P 1'
#
loop_
_entity.id
_entity.type
_entity.pdbx_description
1 polymer ?
#
loop_
_entity_poly.entity_id
_entity_poly.type
_entity_poly.pdbx_seq_one_letter_code
_entity_poly.pdbx_strand_id
1 'polypeptide(L)'
;TGKKEDYQQIKKVLEKKQITELKGIFLSHGHKDHAGNVKKLIKDYHIEKIYLSKRDDASYEKVDMQELADSYQVPLEYLEGGEVLDLEGVTVNVWIPERCDYRNANNNSIVLRFKYGKNSFLMTGDMEYGEEAAYLQSGEVQKTDILKLGHHGENDATSVTFLEKVRPTYG
;
A
#
# COMPACT_ATOMS: atom_id res chain seq x y z
N THR A 1 -6.31 -3.83 2.43
CA THR A 1 -7.12 -4.32 3.56
C THR A 1 -8.09 -5.44 3.18
N GLY A 2 -8.12 -5.85 1.92
CA GLY A 2 -8.98 -6.92 1.41
C GLY A 2 -10.44 -6.52 1.21
N LYS A 3 -11.21 -7.41 0.57
CA LYS A 3 -12.66 -7.29 0.43
C LYS A 3 -13.35 -7.50 1.79
N LYS A 4 -14.61 -7.10 1.89
CA LYS A 4 -15.38 -7.20 3.16
C LYS A 4 -15.44 -8.62 3.73
N GLU A 5 -15.50 -9.63 2.88
CA GLU A 5 -15.48 -11.05 3.25
C GLU A 5 -14.15 -11.52 3.85
N ASP A 6 -13.04 -10.88 3.50
CA ASP A 6 -11.69 -11.27 3.95
C ASP A 6 -11.37 -10.80 5.38
N TYR A 7 -12.22 -9.93 5.94
CA TYR A 7 -11.96 -9.32 7.25
C TYR A 7 -11.70 -10.33 8.36
N GLN A 8 -12.45 -11.43 8.38
CA GLN A 8 -12.30 -12.45 9.43
C GLN A 8 -10.95 -13.14 9.38
N GLN A 9 -10.36 -13.27 8.19
CA GLN A 9 -9.02 -13.84 8.03
C GLN A 9 -7.96 -12.85 8.55
N ILE A 10 -8.09 -11.56 8.23
CA ILE A 10 -7.20 -10.51 8.74
C ILE A 10 -7.27 -10.49 10.27
N LYS A 11 -8.48 -10.42 10.82
CA LYS A 11 -8.72 -10.40 12.26
C LYS A 11 -8.10 -11.61 12.95
N LYS A 12 -8.32 -12.83 12.43
CA LYS A 12 -7.73 -14.06 12.96
C LYS A 12 -6.20 -14.03 13.01
N VAL A 13 -5.56 -13.42 11.99
CA VAL A 13 -4.09 -13.30 11.96
C VAL A 13 -3.63 -12.32 13.03
N LEU A 14 -4.27 -11.15 13.15
CA LEU A 14 -3.91 -10.13 14.14
C LEU A 14 -4.11 -10.65 15.57
N GLU A 15 -5.25 -11.29 15.84
CA GLU A 15 -5.54 -11.91 17.15
C GLU A 15 -4.52 -13.02 17.50
N LYS A 16 -4.20 -13.92 16.56
CA LYS A 16 -3.18 -14.96 16.75
C LYS A 16 -1.81 -14.37 17.10
N LYS A 17 -1.51 -13.19 16.60
CA LYS A 17 -0.28 -12.45 16.87
C LYS A 17 -0.39 -11.53 18.08
N GLN A 18 -1.55 -11.48 18.75
CA GLN A 18 -1.84 -10.60 19.89
C GLN A 18 -1.65 -9.11 19.55
N ILE A 19 -1.91 -8.74 18.29
CA ILE A 19 -1.81 -7.36 17.81
C ILE A 19 -3.12 -6.65 18.16
N THR A 20 -3.02 -5.57 18.94
CA THR A 20 -4.15 -4.71 19.34
C THR A 20 -4.04 -3.30 18.79
N GLU A 21 -2.87 -2.95 18.26
CA GLU A 21 -2.53 -1.64 17.75
C GLU A 21 -1.83 -1.77 16.39
N LEU A 22 -2.14 -0.88 15.47
CA LEU A 22 -1.46 -0.76 14.18
C LEU A 22 -0.85 0.62 14.06
N LYS A 23 0.47 0.70 13.84
CA LYS A 23 1.22 1.96 13.64
C LYS A 23 0.78 2.71 12.39
N GLY A 24 0.24 2.01 11.42
CA GLY A 24 -0.30 2.65 10.23
C GLY A 24 -1.08 1.69 9.35
N ILE A 25 -2.02 2.26 8.62
CA ILE A 25 -2.68 1.62 7.48
C ILE A 25 -2.26 2.38 6.23
N PHE A 26 -1.52 1.73 5.35
CA PHE A 26 -1.20 2.27 4.03
C PHE A 26 -2.20 1.73 3.02
N LEU A 27 -2.90 2.63 2.35
CA LEU A 27 -3.81 2.28 1.27
C LEU A 27 -3.11 2.57 -0.06
N SER A 28 -2.85 1.52 -0.83
CA SER A 28 -2.19 1.66 -2.12
C SER A 28 -3.02 2.53 -3.08
N HIS A 29 -4.32 2.25 -3.17
CA HIS A 29 -5.31 2.98 -3.95
C HIS A 29 -6.73 2.66 -3.44
N GLY A 30 -7.75 3.29 -4.03
CA GLY A 30 -9.11 3.30 -3.48
C GLY A 30 -10.02 2.13 -3.80
N HIS A 31 -9.60 1.12 -4.55
CA HIS A 31 -10.46 -0.01 -4.85
C HIS A 31 -10.91 -0.79 -3.60
N LYS A 32 -12.10 -1.42 -3.68
CA LYS A 32 -12.75 -2.08 -2.53
C LYS A 32 -11.93 -3.20 -1.92
N ASP A 33 -11.21 -3.94 -2.72
CA ASP A 33 -10.34 -5.03 -2.28
C ASP A 33 -9.08 -4.52 -1.59
N HIS A 34 -8.77 -3.22 -1.71
CA HIS A 34 -7.68 -2.56 -0.98
C HIS A 34 -8.18 -1.76 0.23
N ALA A 35 -9.27 -1.02 0.10
CA ALA A 35 -9.79 -0.13 1.15
C ALA A 35 -10.98 -0.70 1.95
N GLY A 36 -11.58 -1.81 1.52
CA GLY A 36 -12.90 -2.27 1.97
C GLY A 36 -13.03 -2.60 3.45
N ASN A 37 -11.95 -2.88 4.17
CA ASN A 37 -11.97 -3.23 5.58
C ASN A 37 -11.44 -2.15 6.52
N VAL A 38 -11.05 -0.98 6.02
CA VAL A 38 -10.50 0.11 6.85
C VAL A 38 -11.43 0.46 8.02
N LYS A 39 -12.72 0.66 7.75
CA LYS A 39 -13.72 0.96 8.78
C LYS A 39 -13.82 -0.12 9.86
N LYS A 40 -13.67 -1.40 9.51
CA LYS A 40 -13.70 -2.49 10.48
C LYS A 40 -12.41 -2.53 11.31
N LEU A 41 -11.27 -2.29 10.66
CA LEU A 41 -9.99 -2.22 11.36
C LEU A 41 -9.98 -1.08 12.38
N ILE A 42 -10.45 0.11 12.01
CA ILE A 42 -10.56 1.26 12.93
C ILE A 42 -11.46 0.94 14.13
N LYS A 43 -12.53 0.16 13.95
CA LYS A 43 -13.44 -0.21 15.04
C LYS A 43 -12.85 -1.23 16.01
N ASP A 44 -12.06 -2.16 15.51
CA ASP A 44 -11.59 -3.31 16.27
C ASP A 44 -10.17 -3.12 16.83
N TYR A 45 -9.40 -2.17 16.30
CA TYR A 45 -7.99 -1.94 16.66
C TYR A 45 -7.70 -0.46 16.85
N HIS A 46 -6.72 -0.17 17.70
CA HIS A 46 -6.15 1.17 17.76
C HIS A 46 -5.28 1.42 16.51
N ILE A 47 -5.62 2.45 15.73
CA ILE A 47 -4.89 2.84 14.52
C ILE A 47 -4.25 4.19 14.78
N GLU A 48 -2.91 4.26 14.74
CA GLU A 48 -2.22 5.53 14.95
C GLU A 48 -2.38 6.50 13.78
N LYS A 49 -2.37 5.98 12.53
CA LYS A 49 -2.49 6.82 11.33
C LYS A 49 -2.94 6.03 10.11
N ILE A 50 -3.61 6.71 9.19
CA ILE A 50 -3.93 6.20 7.85
C ILE A 50 -3.13 7.02 6.84
N TYR A 51 -2.45 6.33 5.92
CA TYR A 51 -1.66 6.94 4.86
C TYR A 51 -2.34 6.70 3.51
N LEU A 52 -2.50 7.77 2.73
CA LEU A 52 -3.11 7.77 1.41
C LEU A 52 -2.17 8.41 0.40
N SER A 53 -2.34 8.09 -0.88
CA SER A 53 -1.69 8.83 -1.96
C SER A 53 -2.38 10.17 -2.18
N LYS A 54 -1.62 11.25 -2.32
CA LYS A 54 -2.13 12.53 -2.80
C LYS A 54 -2.57 12.47 -4.28
N ARG A 55 -2.13 11.45 -5.02
CA ARG A 55 -2.49 11.23 -6.43
C ARG A 55 -3.75 10.41 -6.61
N ASP A 56 -4.20 9.73 -5.57
CA ASP A 56 -5.42 8.93 -5.61
C ASP A 56 -6.62 9.79 -5.17
N ASP A 57 -6.99 10.76 -6.02
CA ASP A 57 -8.21 11.55 -5.84
C ASP A 57 -9.45 10.82 -6.35
N ALA A 58 -9.24 9.69 -6.99
CA ALA A 58 -10.23 9.15 -7.89
C ALA A 58 -11.22 8.24 -7.24
N SER A 59 -11.21 7.88 -6.04
CA SER A 59 -12.22 6.91 -5.80
C SER A 59 -11.91 5.83 -4.77
N TYR A 60 -11.85 6.23 -3.59
CA TYR A 60 -12.21 5.27 -2.54
C TYR A 60 -13.69 4.92 -2.70
N GLU A 61 -14.03 4.20 -3.76
CA GLU A 61 -15.37 3.83 -4.19
C GLU A 61 -16.44 3.92 -3.08
N LYS A 62 -17.04 5.09 -2.88
CA LYS A 62 -18.09 5.39 -1.90
C LYS A 62 -17.67 5.43 -0.42
N VAL A 63 -16.39 5.48 -0.08
CA VAL A 63 -15.92 5.73 1.29
C VAL A 63 -15.15 7.03 1.26
N ASP A 64 -15.71 8.07 1.85
CA ASP A 64 -14.97 9.28 2.16
C ASP A 64 -14.02 8.96 3.31
N MET A 65 -12.72 8.84 2.99
CA MET A 65 -11.70 8.50 3.98
C MET A 65 -11.46 9.64 4.97
N GLN A 66 -11.67 10.90 4.55
CA GLN A 66 -11.58 12.04 5.45
C GLN A 66 -12.72 12.00 6.48
N GLU A 67 -13.97 11.86 6.01
CA GLU A 67 -15.14 11.73 6.90
C GLU A 67 -14.99 10.52 7.84
N LEU A 68 -14.48 9.40 7.33
CA LEU A 68 -14.24 8.22 8.16
C LEU A 68 -13.17 8.48 9.22
N ALA A 69 -12.05 9.05 8.85
CA ALA A 69 -10.95 9.36 9.75
C ALA A 69 -11.39 10.35 10.84
N ASP A 70 -12.09 11.42 10.45
CA ASP A 70 -12.62 12.42 11.38
C ASP A 70 -13.65 11.82 12.36
N SER A 71 -14.54 10.94 11.86
CA SER A 71 -15.57 10.30 12.70
C SER A 71 -14.98 9.41 13.79
N TYR A 72 -13.81 8.85 13.59
CA TYR A 72 -13.11 7.98 14.54
C TYR A 72 -11.87 8.63 15.15
N GLN A 73 -11.61 9.91 14.85
CA GLN A 73 -10.44 10.64 15.33
C GLN A 73 -9.11 9.96 15.01
N VAL A 74 -9.00 9.32 13.85
CA VAL A 74 -7.78 8.70 13.37
C VAL A 74 -7.05 9.69 12.45
N PRO A 75 -5.79 10.04 12.73
CA PRO A 75 -5.03 10.93 11.86
C PRO A 75 -4.91 10.39 10.44
N LEU A 76 -5.11 11.27 9.46
CA LEU A 76 -4.97 10.98 8.03
C LEU A 76 -3.78 11.76 7.46
N GLU A 77 -2.93 11.09 6.71
CA GLU A 77 -1.77 11.71 6.05
C GLU A 77 -1.74 11.36 4.57
N TYR A 78 -1.63 12.41 3.73
CA TYR A 78 -1.48 12.27 2.30
C TYR A 78 0.00 12.30 1.93
N LEU A 79 0.48 11.19 1.36
CA LEU A 79 1.85 11.04 0.88
C LEU A 79 1.99 11.63 -0.52
N GLU A 80 3.12 12.28 -0.78
CA GLU A 80 3.42 12.94 -2.06
C GLU A 80 4.41 12.16 -2.92
N GLY A 81 5.14 11.21 -2.33
CA GLY A 81 6.24 10.47 -2.93
C GLY A 81 7.61 11.05 -2.55
N GLY A 82 8.57 10.17 -2.34
CA GLY A 82 9.93 10.52 -1.89
C GLY A 82 10.10 10.56 -0.38
N GLU A 83 9.04 10.35 0.40
CA GLU A 83 9.16 10.29 1.85
C GLU A 83 9.90 9.03 2.32
N VAL A 84 10.64 9.20 3.40
CA VAL A 84 11.24 8.10 4.17
C VAL A 84 10.69 8.17 5.59
N LEU A 85 9.80 7.25 5.93
CA LEU A 85 9.17 7.18 7.24
C LEU A 85 9.95 6.19 8.13
N ASP A 86 9.99 6.47 9.42
CA ASP A 86 10.44 5.52 10.45
C ASP A 86 9.25 5.10 11.31
N LEU A 87 8.94 3.82 11.30
CA LEU A 87 7.90 3.21 12.10
C LEU A 87 8.56 2.26 13.13
N GLU A 88 9.10 2.83 14.20
CA GLU A 88 9.75 2.08 15.28
C GLU A 88 10.87 1.13 14.80
N GLY A 89 11.76 1.65 13.94
CA GLY A 89 12.88 0.90 13.38
C GLY A 89 12.56 0.17 12.07
N VAL A 90 11.35 0.31 11.56
CA VAL A 90 11.01 -0.08 10.20
C VAL A 90 11.10 1.15 9.32
N THR A 91 12.08 1.20 8.43
CA THR A 91 12.18 2.26 7.43
C THR A 91 11.22 1.97 6.29
N VAL A 92 10.41 2.96 5.89
CA VAL A 92 9.47 2.86 4.78
C VAL A 92 9.83 3.92 3.74
N ASN A 93 10.32 3.49 2.58
CA ASN A 93 10.50 4.38 1.43
C ASN A 93 9.19 4.40 0.64
N VAL A 94 8.73 5.60 0.32
CA VAL A 94 7.47 5.83 -0.40
C VAL A 94 7.78 6.31 -1.81
N TRP A 95 7.22 5.63 -2.80
CA TRP A 95 7.18 6.11 -4.17
C TRP A 95 5.73 6.20 -4.65
N ILE A 96 5.42 7.27 -5.37
CA ILE A 96 4.10 7.56 -5.94
C ILE A 96 4.32 8.10 -7.35
N PRO A 97 3.48 7.76 -8.36
CA PRO A 97 3.62 8.31 -9.70
C PRO A 97 3.50 9.86 -9.68
N GLU A 98 4.27 10.53 -10.52
CA GLU A 98 4.25 12.00 -10.59
C GLU A 98 2.88 12.55 -11.03
N ARG A 99 2.15 11.78 -11.82
CA ARG A 99 0.85 12.16 -12.37
C ARG A 99 -0.20 11.11 -12.06
N CYS A 100 -1.39 11.59 -11.72
CA CYS A 100 -2.56 10.73 -11.56
C CYS A 100 -3.00 10.15 -12.92
N ASP A 101 -3.24 8.86 -12.95
CA ASP A 101 -3.93 8.21 -14.06
C ASP A 101 -5.44 8.22 -13.80
N TYR A 102 -6.15 9.17 -14.41
CA TYR A 102 -7.61 9.30 -14.27
C TYR A 102 -8.41 8.22 -15.00
N ARG A 103 -7.74 7.34 -15.76
CA ARG A 103 -8.38 6.27 -16.51
C ARG A 103 -8.25 4.93 -15.81
N ASN A 104 -7.21 4.78 -15.01
CA ASN A 104 -6.91 3.53 -14.33
C ASN A 104 -6.35 3.81 -12.93
N ALA A 105 -7.19 3.62 -11.92
CA ALA A 105 -6.84 3.85 -10.53
C ALA A 105 -5.73 2.93 -10.02
N ASN A 106 -5.54 1.74 -10.62
CA ASN A 106 -4.45 0.83 -10.29
C ASN A 106 -3.09 1.50 -10.45
N ASN A 107 -2.94 2.32 -11.51
CA ASN A 107 -1.72 3.08 -11.82
C ASN A 107 -1.50 4.31 -10.94
N ASN A 108 -2.28 4.47 -9.88
CA ASN A 108 -2.06 5.47 -8.83
C ASN A 108 -1.64 4.81 -7.50
N SER A 109 -1.22 3.57 -7.57
CA SER A 109 -0.83 2.80 -6.39
C SER A 109 0.38 3.42 -5.68
N ILE A 110 0.33 3.49 -4.36
CA ILE A 110 1.54 3.77 -3.57
C ILE A 110 2.44 2.53 -3.62
N VAL A 111 3.67 2.71 -4.01
CA VAL A 111 4.71 1.70 -3.89
C VAL A 111 5.49 1.94 -2.60
N LEU A 112 5.54 0.92 -1.74
CA LEU A 112 6.16 1.00 -0.44
C LEU A 112 7.28 -0.05 -0.32
N ARG A 113 8.47 0.41 0.02
CA ARG A 113 9.56 -0.49 0.37
C ARG A 113 9.83 -0.42 1.86
N PHE A 114 9.44 -1.45 2.57
CA PHE A 114 9.73 -1.64 3.99
C PHE A 114 11.11 -2.28 4.16
N LYS A 115 11.87 -1.79 5.12
CA LYS A 115 13.15 -2.37 5.53
C LYS A 115 13.19 -2.52 7.04
N TYR A 116 13.42 -3.73 7.50
CA TYR A 116 13.62 -4.06 8.91
C TYR A 116 14.84 -4.95 9.07
N GLY A 117 15.87 -4.43 9.71
CA GLY A 117 17.15 -5.12 9.83
C GLY A 117 17.75 -5.47 8.46
N LYS A 118 17.88 -6.75 8.17
CA LYS A 118 18.42 -7.26 6.89
C LYS A 118 17.33 -7.58 5.86
N ASN A 119 16.05 -7.58 6.26
CA ASN A 119 14.93 -7.97 5.40
C ASN A 119 14.29 -6.76 4.76
N SER A 120 13.83 -6.92 3.53
CA SER A 120 13.12 -5.89 2.78
C SER A 120 11.89 -6.46 2.06
N PHE A 121 10.81 -5.66 2.05
CA PHE A 121 9.53 -6.00 1.44
C PHE A 121 9.15 -4.87 0.47
N LEU A 122 8.79 -5.22 -0.74
CA LEU A 122 8.26 -4.27 -1.72
C LEU A 122 6.77 -4.57 -1.96
N MET A 123 5.94 -3.59 -1.62
CA MET A 123 4.50 -3.61 -1.82
C MET A 123 4.16 -2.67 -2.96
N THR A 124 3.67 -3.19 -4.07
CA THR A 124 3.44 -2.44 -5.30
C THR A 124 1.96 -2.09 -5.55
N GLY A 125 1.09 -2.41 -4.59
CA GLY A 125 -0.35 -2.24 -4.83
C GLY A 125 -0.81 -3.03 -6.06
N ASP A 126 -1.55 -2.37 -6.93
CA ASP A 126 -2.00 -2.91 -8.21
C ASP A 126 -1.32 -2.22 -9.40
N MET A 127 -0.08 -1.76 -9.16
CA MET A 127 0.77 -1.18 -10.21
C MET A 127 0.80 -2.06 -11.45
N GLU A 128 0.34 -1.52 -12.57
CA GLU A 128 0.40 -2.14 -13.88
C GLU A 128 1.62 -1.68 -14.68
N TYR A 129 1.84 -2.19 -15.89
CA TYR A 129 3.02 -1.89 -16.71
C TYR A 129 3.26 -0.39 -16.93
N GLY A 130 2.21 0.42 -17.01
CA GLY A 130 2.35 1.87 -17.21
C GLY A 130 3.03 2.57 -16.04
N GLU A 131 2.56 2.31 -14.85
CA GLU A 131 3.14 2.83 -13.60
C GLU A 131 4.49 2.17 -13.30
N GLU A 132 4.62 0.86 -13.54
CA GLU A 132 5.86 0.12 -13.39
C GLU A 132 6.99 0.73 -14.24
N ALA A 133 6.70 1.11 -15.49
CA ALA A 133 7.67 1.77 -16.36
C ALA A 133 8.13 3.12 -15.78
N ALA A 134 7.21 3.89 -15.20
CA ALA A 134 7.55 5.14 -14.52
C ALA A 134 8.41 4.90 -13.28
N TYR A 135 8.08 3.88 -12.47
CA TYR A 135 8.88 3.52 -11.30
C TYR A 135 10.28 3.02 -11.69
N LEU A 136 10.41 2.25 -12.77
CA LEU A 136 11.73 1.86 -13.31
C LEU A 136 12.54 3.06 -13.77
N GLN A 137 11.90 4.04 -14.43
CA GLN A 137 12.56 5.26 -14.94
C GLN A 137 12.98 6.21 -13.81
N SER A 138 12.30 6.23 -12.67
CA SER A 138 12.68 7.06 -11.52
C SER A 138 14.05 6.71 -10.96
N GLY A 139 14.53 5.50 -11.20
CA GLY A 139 15.80 5.02 -10.65
C GLY A 139 15.72 4.59 -9.18
N GLU A 140 14.55 4.66 -8.56
CA GLU A 140 14.35 4.35 -7.14
C GLU A 140 14.16 2.85 -6.85
N VAL A 141 13.97 2.05 -7.89
CA VAL A 141 13.81 0.58 -7.74
C VAL A 141 15.07 -0.04 -7.14
N GLN A 142 14.90 -0.69 -6.02
CA GLN A 142 15.99 -1.35 -5.29
C GLN A 142 15.76 -2.86 -5.19
N LYS A 143 16.87 -3.60 -5.08
CA LYS A 143 16.79 -5.02 -4.73
C LYS A 143 15.99 -5.20 -3.43
N THR A 144 15.09 -6.19 -3.43
CA THR A 144 14.19 -6.45 -2.31
C THR A 144 14.01 -7.95 -2.12
N ASP A 145 13.92 -8.42 -0.88
CA ASP A 145 13.89 -9.85 -0.58
C ASP A 145 12.51 -10.47 -0.86
N ILE A 146 11.45 -9.73 -0.56
CA ILE A 146 10.07 -10.18 -0.74
C ILE A 146 9.31 -9.14 -1.57
N LEU A 147 8.66 -9.57 -2.62
CA LEU A 147 7.86 -8.75 -3.52
C LEU A 147 6.39 -9.17 -3.46
N LYS A 148 5.48 -8.24 -3.13
CA LYS A 148 4.08 -8.41 -3.52
C LYS A 148 3.97 -8.10 -5.02
N LEU A 149 3.60 -9.09 -5.81
CA LEU A 149 3.37 -8.91 -7.25
C LEU A 149 2.30 -7.85 -7.49
N GLY A 150 2.49 -7.00 -8.50
CA GLY A 150 1.49 -6.02 -8.91
C GLY A 150 0.18 -6.69 -9.32
N HIS A 151 -0.93 -5.99 -9.14
CA HIS A 151 -2.27 -6.38 -9.58
C HIS A 151 -2.59 -7.87 -9.36
N HIS A 152 -2.36 -8.34 -8.12
CA HIS A 152 -2.60 -9.74 -7.69
C HIS A 152 -1.88 -10.82 -8.51
N GLY A 153 -0.87 -10.45 -9.31
CA GLY A 153 -0.15 -11.34 -10.22
C GLY A 153 -0.81 -11.52 -11.59
N GLU A 154 -1.72 -10.57 -11.95
CA GLU A 154 -2.29 -10.53 -13.29
C GLU A 154 -1.22 -10.26 -14.36
N ASN A 155 -1.54 -10.56 -15.61
CA ASN A 155 -0.59 -10.54 -16.73
C ASN A 155 -0.25 -9.15 -17.28
N ASP A 156 -0.83 -8.09 -16.72
CA ASP A 156 -0.60 -6.68 -17.04
C ASP A 156 0.36 -5.98 -16.07
N ALA A 157 0.93 -6.72 -15.14
CA ALA A 157 1.83 -6.23 -14.10
C ALA A 157 3.06 -7.14 -13.92
N THR A 158 4.04 -6.64 -13.19
CA THR A 158 5.24 -7.41 -12.78
C THR A 158 6.01 -7.98 -13.96
N SER A 159 6.53 -7.09 -14.82
CA SER A 159 7.31 -7.47 -16.00
C SER A 159 8.62 -8.17 -15.64
N VAL A 160 9.16 -8.91 -16.62
CA VAL A 160 10.49 -9.54 -16.51
C VAL A 160 11.56 -8.48 -16.20
N THR A 161 11.50 -7.31 -16.84
CA THR A 161 12.45 -6.21 -16.60
C THR A 161 12.38 -5.72 -15.15
N PHE A 162 11.19 -5.63 -14.59
CA PHE A 162 11.01 -5.25 -13.18
C PHE A 162 11.57 -6.31 -12.24
N LEU A 163 11.29 -7.59 -12.49
CA LEU A 163 11.83 -8.70 -11.70
C LEU A 163 13.36 -8.75 -11.74
N GLU A 164 13.97 -8.50 -12.90
CA GLU A 164 15.43 -8.43 -13.05
C GLU A 164 16.05 -7.29 -12.25
N LYS A 165 15.32 -6.21 -12.03
CA LYS A 165 15.75 -5.07 -11.24
C LYS A 165 15.56 -5.31 -9.74
N VAL A 166 14.38 -5.76 -9.34
CA VAL A 166 14.02 -6.01 -7.92
C VAL A 166 14.75 -7.24 -7.37
N ARG A 167 14.92 -8.29 -8.17
CA ARG A 167 15.56 -9.59 -7.81
C ARG A 167 15.03 -10.15 -6.49
N PRO A 168 13.72 -10.37 -6.36
CA PRO A 168 13.16 -10.90 -5.13
C PRO A 168 13.57 -12.34 -4.90
N THR A 169 13.67 -12.74 -3.62
CA THR A 169 13.83 -14.14 -3.22
C THR A 169 12.48 -14.84 -3.20
N TYR A 170 11.43 -14.08 -2.85
CA TYR A 170 10.04 -14.53 -2.76
C TYR A 170 9.12 -13.51 -3.44
N GLY A 171 8.10 -14.02 -4.15
CA GLY A 171 7.07 -13.22 -4.82
C GLY A 171 5.70 -13.87 -4.74
#